data_aa05023d6e5169ee34e6269943f4c6cc
#
_entry.id   aa05023d6e5169ee34e6269943f4c6cc
#
_cell.length_a   1.000
_cell.length_b   1.000
_cell.length_c   1.000
_cell.angle_alpha   90.00
_cell.angle_beta   90.00
_cell.angle_gamma   90.00
#
_symmetry.space_group_name_H-M   'P 1'
#
loop_
_entity.id
_entity.type
_entity.pdbx_description
1 polymer ?
#
loop_
_entity_poly.entity_id
_entity_poly.type
_entity_poly.pdbx_seq_one_letter_code
_entity_poly.pdbx_strand_id
1 'polypeptide(L)'
;MNRQYFQHQLDLLMADTLALGSRVETALSDALRALAANDLHTMHTLVANDRQINLLVQALHERCLTMIARQQPMAGDLREISVVLSLLPELERMADHAATCCKIALRMNNEPGFVPLAQMICPFPQCINEMGQRVLRLLHDGLDALARRDAQFAEQICREDDAIDAIYKRLFRATIDVSRTQPAYSDEAIHLLTLAHNLERVGDRVTNLAEQVIFLLSGHVVELNN
;
A
#
# COMPACT_ATOMS: atom_id res chain seq x y z
N MET A 1 21.96 0.99 -30.79
CA MET A 1 21.21 -0.22 -30.39
C MET A 1 19.84 -0.20 -31.06
N ASN A 2 19.23 -1.38 -31.37
CA ASN A 2 17.96 -1.44 -32.08
C ASN A 2 16.82 -0.90 -31.19
N ARG A 3 16.02 0.05 -31.70
CA ARG A 3 14.86 0.64 -30.98
C ARG A 3 13.87 -0.42 -30.50
N GLN A 4 13.67 -1.48 -31.27
CA GLN A 4 12.81 -2.60 -30.87
C GLN A 4 13.31 -3.34 -29.62
N TYR A 5 14.62 -3.50 -29.49
CA TYR A 5 15.21 -4.11 -28.30
C TYR A 5 14.98 -3.23 -27.06
N PHE A 6 15.16 -1.91 -27.20
CA PHE A 6 14.93 -1.00 -26.08
C PHE A 6 13.46 -0.96 -25.66
N GLN A 7 12.53 -0.91 -26.63
CA GLN A 7 11.09 -0.99 -26.32
C GLN A 7 10.75 -2.27 -25.55
N HIS A 8 11.27 -3.41 -25.99
CA HIS A 8 11.08 -4.66 -25.26
C HIS A 8 11.63 -4.62 -23.82
N GLN A 9 12.75 -3.91 -23.58
CA GLN A 9 13.27 -3.73 -22.21
C GLN A 9 12.37 -2.84 -21.33
N LEU A 10 11.71 -1.82 -21.91
CA LEU A 10 10.70 -0.99 -21.23
C LEU A 10 9.46 -1.82 -20.88
N ASP A 11 8.97 -2.62 -21.83
CA ASP A 11 7.81 -3.49 -21.60
C ASP A 11 8.07 -4.48 -20.47
N LEU A 12 9.28 -5.08 -20.43
CA LEU A 12 9.70 -5.97 -19.35
C LEU A 12 9.85 -5.22 -18.01
N LEU A 13 10.36 -3.99 -18.00
CA LEU A 13 10.48 -3.19 -16.80
C LEU A 13 9.09 -2.90 -16.19
N MET A 14 8.12 -2.52 -17.02
CA MET A 14 6.74 -2.29 -16.58
C MET A 14 6.08 -3.59 -16.08
N ALA A 15 6.27 -4.69 -16.79
CA ALA A 15 5.75 -6.00 -16.37
C ALA A 15 6.32 -6.43 -15.00
N ASP A 16 7.61 -6.25 -14.77
CA ASP A 16 8.26 -6.56 -13.49
C ASP A 16 7.78 -5.63 -12.37
N THR A 17 7.48 -4.35 -12.69
CA THR A 17 6.91 -3.38 -11.73
C THR A 17 5.48 -3.80 -11.34
N LEU A 18 4.65 -4.22 -12.28
CA LEU A 18 3.31 -4.76 -12.02
C LEU A 18 3.38 -6.07 -11.20
N ALA A 19 4.34 -6.94 -11.50
CA ALA A 19 4.57 -8.16 -10.72
C ALA A 19 4.98 -7.84 -9.26
N LEU A 20 5.79 -6.81 -9.04
CA LEU A 20 6.09 -6.30 -7.70
C LEU A 20 4.82 -5.78 -7.02
N GLY A 21 4.00 -4.98 -7.71
CA GLY A 21 2.70 -4.50 -7.20
C GLY A 21 1.79 -5.65 -6.77
N SER A 22 1.67 -6.70 -7.56
CA SER A 22 0.88 -7.90 -7.22
C SER A 22 1.41 -8.64 -5.98
N ARG A 23 2.72 -8.61 -5.74
CA ARG A 23 3.30 -9.15 -4.50
C ARG A 23 2.94 -8.29 -3.28
N VAL A 24 2.94 -6.97 -3.42
CA VAL A 24 2.52 -6.04 -2.36
C VAL A 24 1.03 -6.24 -2.05
N GLU A 25 0.18 -6.37 -3.06
CA GLU A 25 -1.25 -6.66 -2.92
C GLU A 25 -1.47 -7.99 -2.18
N THR A 26 -0.73 -9.04 -2.53
CA THR A 26 -0.78 -10.34 -1.86
C THR A 26 -0.35 -10.20 -0.39
N ALA A 27 0.75 -9.50 -0.11
CA ALA A 27 1.24 -9.29 1.26
C ALA A 27 0.21 -8.54 2.12
N LEU A 28 -0.43 -7.50 1.57
CA LEU A 28 -1.51 -6.77 2.25
C LEU A 28 -2.73 -7.66 2.51
N SER A 29 -3.17 -8.43 1.52
CA SER A 29 -4.30 -9.37 1.65
C SER A 29 -4.02 -10.42 2.73
N ASP A 30 -2.83 -10.99 2.74
CA ASP A 30 -2.42 -11.99 3.71
C ASP A 30 -2.32 -11.39 5.12
N ALA A 31 -1.81 -10.15 5.26
CA ALA A 31 -1.77 -9.42 6.52
C ALA A 31 -3.17 -9.21 7.08
N LEU A 32 -4.11 -8.74 6.27
CA LEU A 32 -5.50 -8.51 6.67
C LEU A 32 -6.19 -9.82 7.11
N ARG A 33 -5.97 -10.92 6.39
CA ARG A 33 -6.51 -12.24 6.76
C ARG A 33 -5.90 -12.75 8.06
N ALA A 34 -4.58 -12.62 8.23
CA ALA A 34 -3.89 -13.03 9.45
C ALA A 34 -4.36 -12.22 10.66
N LEU A 35 -4.57 -10.91 10.51
CA LEU A 35 -5.13 -10.03 11.54
C LEU A 35 -6.55 -10.48 11.95
N ALA A 36 -7.42 -10.74 10.98
CA ALA A 36 -8.79 -11.17 11.24
C ALA A 36 -8.86 -12.54 11.94
N ALA A 37 -7.98 -13.46 11.58
CA ALA A 37 -7.89 -14.81 12.14
C ALA A 37 -7.02 -14.92 13.40
N ASN A 38 -6.31 -13.84 13.78
CA ASN A 38 -5.26 -13.84 14.80
C ASN A 38 -4.19 -14.93 14.56
N ASP A 39 -3.79 -15.09 13.27
CA ASP A 39 -2.78 -16.07 12.85
C ASP A 39 -1.36 -15.50 13.03
N LEU A 40 -0.78 -15.75 14.21
CA LEU A 40 0.56 -15.26 14.57
C LEU A 40 1.64 -15.85 13.69
N HIS A 41 1.50 -17.10 13.21
CA HIS A 41 2.50 -17.73 12.36
C HIS A 41 2.62 -17.00 11.01
N THR A 42 1.48 -16.74 10.36
CA THR A 42 1.44 -15.99 9.12
C THR A 42 1.96 -14.56 9.30
N MET A 43 1.59 -13.88 10.41
CA MET A 43 2.10 -12.53 10.71
C MET A 43 3.63 -12.52 10.84
N HIS A 44 4.24 -13.46 11.56
CA HIS A 44 5.71 -13.57 11.67
C HIS A 44 6.36 -13.81 10.30
N THR A 45 5.75 -14.66 9.47
CA THR A 45 6.26 -14.96 8.12
C THR A 45 6.23 -13.71 7.23
N LEU A 46 5.14 -12.93 7.26
CA LEU A 46 5.00 -11.69 6.49
C LEU A 46 6.05 -10.65 6.89
N VAL A 47 6.26 -10.47 8.20
CA VAL A 47 7.30 -9.56 8.72
C VAL A 47 8.70 -9.99 8.28
N ALA A 48 8.99 -11.29 8.24
CA ALA A 48 10.28 -11.80 7.80
C ALA A 48 10.50 -11.66 6.27
N ASN A 49 9.43 -11.80 5.48
CA ASN A 49 9.47 -11.75 4.02
C ASN A 49 9.51 -10.32 3.43
N ASP A 50 9.26 -9.30 4.22
CA ASP A 50 9.29 -7.90 3.82
C ASP A 50 10.62 -7.51 3.12
N ARG A 51 11.74 -8.04 3.62
CA ARG A 51 13.06 -7.86 3.00
C ARG A 51 13.13 -8.31 1.53
N GLN A 52 12.31 -9.27 1.09
CA GLN A 52 12.31 -9.74 -0.30
C GLN A 52 11.75 -8.69 -1.25
N ILE A 53 10.74 -7.94 -0.81
CA ILE A 53 10.17 -6.82 -1.57
C ILE A 53 11.23 -5.73 -1.74
N ASN A 54 11.95 -5.37 -0.68
CA ASN A 54 13.00 -4.35 -0.71
C ASN A 54 14.14 -4.72 -1.69
N LEU A 55 14.52 -6.00 -1.75
CA LEU A 55 15.52 -6.48 -2.73
C LEU A 55 15.03 -6.37 -4.17
N LEU A 56 13.75 -6.63 -4.43
CA LEU A 56 13.16 -6.47 -5.76
C LEU A 56 13.08 -5.00 -6.17
N VAL A 57 12.69 -4.11 -5.25
CA VAL A 57 12.71 -2.66 -5.45
C VAL A 57 14.10 -2.18 -5.83
N GLN A 58 15.12 -2.58 -5.09
CA GLN A 58 16.51 -2.22 -5.38
C GLN A 58 16.95 -2.71 -6.76
N ALA A 59 16.65 -3.96 -7.12
CA ALA A 59 17.01 -4.52 -8.42
C ALA A 59 16.34 -3.76 -9.59
N LEU A 60 15.06 -3.41 -9.46
CA LEU A 60 14.34 -2.63 -10.45
C LEU A 60 14.88 -1.20 -10.55
N HIS A 61 15.21 -0.57 -9.42
CA HIS A 61 15.81 0.76 -9.39
C HIS A 61 17.17 0.79 -10.13
N GLU A 62 18.05 -0.18 -9.85
CA GLU A 62 19.34 -0.33 -10.54
C GLU A 62 19.17 -0.56 -12.06
N ARG A 63 18.14 -1.32 -12.44
CA ARG A 63 17.78 -1.54 -13.84
C ARG A 63 17.36 -0.24 -14.52
N CYS A 64 16.51 0.58 -13.90
CA CYS A 64 16.10 1.89 -14.39
C CYS A 64 17.33 2.78 -14.66
N LEU A 65 18.23 2.91 -13.69
CA LEU A 65 19.44 3.72 -13.82
C LEU A 65 20.35 3.21 -14.94
N THR A 66 20.49 1.88 -15.06
CA THR A 66 21.28 1.26 -16.13
C THR A 66 20.69 1.55 -17.51
N MET A 67 19.35 1.50 -17.65
CA MET A 67 18.66 1.82 -18.89
C MET A 67 18.87 3.28 -19.29
N ILE A 68 18.75 4.23 -18.35
CA ILE A 68 19.01 5.65 -18.60
C ILE A 68 20.46 5.86 -19.06
N ALA A 69 21.43 5.30 -18.31
CA ALA A 69 22.86 5.51 -18.58
C ALA A 69 23.29 4.95 -19.95
N ARG A 70 22.74 3.79 -20.35
CA ARG A 70 23.17 3.09 -21.57
C ARG A 70 22.44 3.50 -22.83
N GLN A 71 21.16 3.94 -22.70
CA GLN A 71 20.27 4.11 -23.86
C GLN A 71 19.96 5.58 -24.17
N GLN A 72 20.22 6.51 -23.23
CA GLN A 72 19.88 7.93 -23.34
C GLN A 72 18.42 8.10 -23.83
N PRO A 73 17.43 7.55 -23.11
CA PRO A 73 16.04 7.54 -23.54
C PRO A 73 15.52 8.98 -23.69
N MET A 74 14.61 9.18 -24.64
CA MET A 74 14.04 10.49 -24.92
C MET A 74 12.55 10.53 -24.68
N ALA A 75 12.05 11.70 -24.30
CA ALA A 75 10.62 12.00 -24.20
C ALA A 75 9.80 10.91 -23.48
N GLY A 76 8.93 10.18 -24.21
CA GLY A 76 8.03 9.19 -23.64
C GLY A 76 8.74 8.03 -22.92
N ASP A 77 9.83 7.54 -23.49
CA ASP A 77 10.60 6.42 -22.92
C ASP A 77 11.23 6.81 -21.56
N LEU A 78 11.77 8.03 -21.48
CA LEU A 78 12.31 8.57 -20.21
C LEU A 78 11.20 8.77 -19.17
N ARG A 79 10.01 9.23 -19.60
CA ARG A 79 8.86 9.38 -18.70
C ARG A 79 8.43 8.04 -18.13
N GLU A 80 8.36 6.99 -18.92
CA GLU A 80 8.01 5.65 -18.46
C GLU A 80 8.98 5.14 -17.38
N ILE A 81 10.29 5.30 -17.59
CA ILE A 81 11.30 4.96 -16.57
C ILE A 81 11.16 5.85 -15.33
N SER A 82 10.89 7.15 -15.49
CA SER A 82 10.69 8.08 -14.37
C SER A 82 9.48 7.68 -13.52
N VAL A 83 8.38 7.26 -14.16
CA VAL A 83 7.19 6.75 -13.47
C VAL A 83 7.54 5.50 -12.66
N VAL A 84 8.25 4.54 -13.26
CA VAL A 84 8.69 3.35 -12.51
C VAL A 84 9.53 3.74 -11.30
N LEU A 85 10.52 4.63 -11.47
CA LEU A 85 11.36 5.12 -10.36
C LEU A 85 10.54 5.77 -9.23
N SER A 86 9.44 6.45 -9.56
CA SER A 86 8.52 7.05 -8.59
C SER A 86 7.62 6.01 -7.91
N LEU A 87 7.22 4.96 -8.64
CA LEU A 87 6.36 3.90 -8.11
C LEU A 87 7.08 2.95 -7.15
N LEU A 88 8.36 2.66 -7.40
CA LEU A 88 9.13 1.71 -6.58
C LEU A 88 9.09 2.03 -5.08
N PRO A 89 9.40 3.27 -4.61
CA PRO A 89 9.32 3.60 -3.20
C PRO A 89 7.88 3.58 -2.65
N GLU A 90 6.86 3.87 -3.48
CA GLU A 90 5.47 3.79 -3.04
C GLU A 90 5.07 2.34 -2.76
N LEU A 91 5.42 1.40 -3.66
CA LEU A 91 5.18 -0.03 -3.48
C LEU A 91 5.93 -0.61 -2.27
N GLU A 92 7.19 -0.20 -2.06
CA GLU A 92 7.97 -0.58 -0.88
C GLU A 92 7.26 -0.14 0.40
N ARG A 93 6.86 1.13 0.49
CA ARG A 93 6.17 1.68 1.66
C ARG A 93 4.82 1.01 1.93
N MET A 94 4.06 0.65 0.89
CA MET A 94 2.81 -0.10 1.08
C MET A 94 3.07 -1.46 1.74
N ALA A 95 4.12 -2.18 1.32
CA ALA A 95 4.53 -3.44 1.94
C ALA A 95 4.99 -3.24 3.39
N ASP A 96 5.81 -2.22 3.65
CA ASP A 96 6.25 -1.83 4.99
C ASP A 96 5.07 -1.56 5.93
N HIS A 97 4.02 -0.86 5.46
CA HIS A 97 2.81 -0.60 6.23
C HIS A 97 2.03 -1.88 6.52
N ALA A 98 1.90 -2.80 5.55
CA ALA A 98 1.28 -4.11 5.76
C ALA A 98 2.05 -4.94 6.81
N ALA A 99 3.39 -5.00 6.71
CA ALA A 99 4.24 -5.65 7.69
C ALA A 99 4.15 -4.98 9.08
N THR A 100 4.02 -3.65 9.13
CA THR A 100 3.86 -2.89 10.39
C THR A 100 2.52 -3.20 11.05
N CYS A 101 1.43 -3.39 10.31
CA CYS A 101 0.16 -3.86 10.87
C CYS A 101 0.35 -5.22 11.58
N CYS A 102 1.08 -6.17 10.96
CA CYS A 102 1.41 -7.44 11.60
C CYS A 102 2.28 -7.26 12.85
N LYS A 103 3.30 -6.38 12.82
CA LYS A 103 4.17 -6.08 13.98
C LYS A 103 3.36 -5.52 15.17
N ILE A 104 2.38 -4.65 14.90
CA ILE A 104 1.49 -4.11 15.93
C ILE A 104 0.66 -5.22 16.56
N ALA A 105 0.01 -6.07 15.75
CA ALA A 105 -0.80 -7.17 16.23
C ALA A 105 0.02 -8.20 17.03
N LEU A 106 1.22 -8.55 16.57
CA LEU A 106 2.15 -9.43 17.30
C LEU A 106 2.57 -8.82 18.64
N ARG A 107 2.78 -7.50 18.72
CA ARG A 107 3.07 -6.81 19.98
C ARG A 107 1.87 -6.89 20.95
N MET A 108 0.67 -6.58 20.46
CA MET A 108 -0.55 -6.68 21.26
C MET A 108 -0.75 -8.07 21.85
N ASN A 109 -0.49 -9.12 21.07
CA ASN A 109 -0.62 -10.50 21.54
C ASN A 109 0.35 -10.87 22.70
N ASN A 110 1.42 -10.13 22.91
CA ASN A 110 2.37 -10.33 23.99
C ASN A 110 2.02 -9.52 25.26
N GLU A 111 0.98 -8.68 25.22
CA GLU A 111 0.57 -7.86 26.36
C GLU A 111 -0.35 -8.63 27.31
N PRO A 112 -0.20 -8.44 28.63
CA PRO A 112 -1.11 -9.06 29.59
C PRO A 112 -2.55 -8.58 29.41
N GLY A 113 -3.50 -9.52 29.32
CA GLY A 113 -4.91 -9.18 29.13
C GLY A 113 -5.32 -8.90 27.67
N PHE A 114 -4.45 -9.22 26.71
CA PHE A 114 -4.73 -9.05 25.29
C PHE A 114 -6.11 -9.58 24.87
N VAL A 115 -6.82 -8.75 24.09
CA VAL A 115 -8.11 -9.10 23.49
C VAL A 115 -7.96 -9.13 21.96
N PRO A 116 -8.21 -10.27 21.29
CA PRO A 116 -8.16 -10.36 19.83
C PRO A 116 -9.10 -9.36 19.16
N LEU A 117 -8.72 -8.84 17.98
CA LEU A 117 -9.50 -7.85 17.22
C LEU A 117 -10.98 -8.25 17.10
N ALA A 118 -11.27 -9.52 16.81
CA ALA A 118 -12.64 -10.01 16.65
C ALA A 118 -13.50 -9.93 17.93
N GLN A 119 -12.87 -9.82 19.10
CA GLN A 119 -13.52 -9.74 20.41
C GLN A 119 -13.52 -8.31 20.98
N MET A 120 -12.88 -7.37 20.28
CA MET A 120 -12.87 -5.96 20.67
C MET A 120 -14.27 -5.36 20.60
N ILE A 121 -14.48 -4.31 21.39
CA ILE A 121 -15.72 -3.54 21.40
C ILE A 121 -15.94 -2.82 20.07
N CYS A 122 -17.22 -2.63 19.70
CA CYS A 122 -17.58 -1.79 18.56
C CYS A 122 -17.09 -0.35 18.74
N PRO A 123 -16.62 0.33 17.67
CA PRO A 123 -16.71 -0.10 16.26
C PRO A 123 -15.41 -0.70 15.68
N PHE A 124 -14.39 -1.04 16.50
CA PHE A 124 -13.05 -1.37 16.02
C PHE A 124 -13.00 -2.53 15.02
N PRO A 125 -13.57 -3.73 15.28
CA PRO A 125 -13.47 -4.83 14.35
C PRO A 125 -14.07 -4.52 12.97
N GLN A 126 -15.26 -3.90 12.97
CA GLN A 126 -15.97 -3.54 11.75
C GLN A 126 -15.21 -2.49 10.95
N CYS A 127 -14.71 -1.44 11.63
CA CYS A 127 -13.98 -0.36 10.97
C CYS A 127 -12.65 -0.85 10.38
N ILE A 128 -11.89 -1.65 11.11
CA ILE A 128 -10.62 -2.20 10.61
C ILE A 128 -10.85 -3.11 9.41
N ASN A 129 -11.86 -3.99 9.46
CA ASN A 129 -12.20 -4.86 8.34
C ASN A 129 -12.68 -4.06 7.12
N GLU A 130 -13.58 -3.08 7.31
CA GLU A 130 -14.05 -2.22 6.24
C GLU A 130 -12.89 -1.46 5.58
N MET A 131 -12.04 -0.83 6.39
CA MET A 131 -10.88 -0.08 5.93
C MET A 131 -9.90 -0.96 5.16
N GLY A 132 -9.56 -2.15 5.70
CA GLY A 132 -8.68 -3.11 5.03
C GLY A 132 -9.21 -3.55 3.68
N GLN A 133 -10.52 -3.84 3.57
CA GLN A 133 -11.13 -4.22 2.29
C GLN A 133 -11.14 -3.08 1.27
N ARG A 134 -11.33 -1.82 1.72
CA ARG A 134 -11.29 -0.65 0.83
C ARG A 134 -9.88 -0.41 0.31
N VAL A 135 -8.89 -0.41 1.19
CA VAL A 135 -7.48 -0.21 0.82
C VAL A 135 -7.00 -1.30 -0.13
N LEU A 136 -7.38 -2.57 0.10
CA LEU A 136 -7.00 -3.67 -0.79
C LEU A 136 -7.63 -3.50 -2.18
N ARG A 137 -8.90 -3.11 -2.27
CA ARG A 137 -9.54 -2.80 -3.56
C ARG A 137 -8.88 -1.61 -4.24
N LEU A 138 -8.59 -0.55 -3.50
CA LEU A 138 -7.94 0.64 -4.03
C LEU A 138 -6.58 0.32 -4.64
N LEU A 139 -5.77 -0.53 -3.99
CA LEU A 139 -4.49 -0.99 -4.50
C LEU A 139 -4.66 -1.84 -5.77
N HIS A 140 -5.62 -2.77 -5.78
CA HIS A 140 -5.95 -3.56 -6.96
C HIS A 140 -6.30 -2.68 -8.14
N ASP A 141 -7.21 -1.73 -7.96
CA ASP A 141 -7.69 -0.81 -8.98
C ASP A 141 -6.56 0.11 -9.48
N GLY A 142 -5.67 0.57 -8.58
CA GLY A 142 -4.49 1.35 -8.93
C GLY A 142 -3.51 0.59 -9.84
N LEU A 143 -3.24 -0.67 -9.53
CA LEU A 143 -2.40 -1.54 -10.37
C LEU A 143 -3.06 -1.85 -11.71
N ASP A 144 -4.39 -2.03 -11.73
CA ASP A 144 -5.15 -2.24 -12.97
C ASP A 144 -5.16 -0.98 -13.85
N ALA A 145 -5.32 0.21 -13.26
CA ALA A 145 -5.20 1.49 -13.98
C ALA A 145 -3.80 1.66 -14.62
N LEU A 146 -2.74 1.27 -13.90
CA LEU A 146 -1.38 1.27 -14.43
C LEU A 146 -1.22 0.27 -15.60
N ALA A 147 -1.72 -0.95 -15.43
CA ALA A 147 -1.62 -2.01 -16.43
C ALA A 147 -2.37 -1.67 -17.73
N ARG A 148 -3.56 -1.08 -17.60
CA ARG A 148 -4.40 -0.64 -18.74
C ARG A 148 -3.99 0.71 -19.30
N ARG A 149 -3.13 1.44 -18.62
CA ARG A 149 -2.78 2.83 -18.95
C ARG A 149 -4.06 3.70 -19.02
N ASP A 150 -4.91 3.65 -17.99
CA ASP A 150 -6.20 4.33 -17.93
C ASP A 150 -6.16 5.49 -16.94
N ALA A 151 -5.94 6.71 -17.45
CA ALA A 151 -5.91 7.92 -16.65
C ALA A 151 -7.27 8.29 -16.04
N GLN A 152 -8.38 7.99 -16.74
CA GLN A 152 -9.71 8.30 -16.25
C GLN A 152 -10.07 7.40 -15.06
N PHE A 153 -9.68 6.13 -15.11
CA PHE A 153 -9.86 5.22 -14.00
C PHE A 153 -8.96 5.62 -12.81
N ALA A 154 -7.72 6.04 -13.06
CA ALA A 154 -6.83 6.57 -12.03
C ALA A 154 -7.41 7.80 -11.29
N GLU A 155 -8.06 8.73 -11.99
CA GLU A 155 -8.75 9.87 -11.37
C GLU A 155 -9.93 9.44 -10.46
N GLN A 156 -10.62 8.36 -10.80
CA GLN A 156 -11.72 7.83 -9.98
C GLN A 156 -11.19 7.24 -8.67
N ILE A 157 -10.07 6.55 -8.73
CA ILE A 157 -9.41 5.93 -7.55
C ILE A 157 -9.10 6.99 -6.49
N CYS A 158 -8.59 8.15 -6.87
CA CYS A 158 -8.26 9.22 -5.92
C CYS A 158 -9.47 9.73 -5.12
N ARG A 159 -10.69 9.63 -5.66
CA ARG A 159 -11.93 10.04 -4.97
C ARG A 159 -12.40 9.01 -3.92
N GLU A 160 -11.99 7.75 -4.06
CA GLU A 160 -12.36 6.70 -3.10
C GLU A 160 -11.58 6.80 -1.78
N ASP A 161 -10.47 7.52 -1.76
CA ASP A 161 -9.63 7.71 -0.58
C ASP A 161 -10.36 8.46 0.56
N ASP A 162 -11.22 9.42 0.24
CA ASP A 162 -12.06 10.13 1.21
C ASP A 162 -12.86 9.18 2.13
N ALA A 163 -13.25 8.01 1.62
CA ALA A 163 -14.00 7.03 2.39
C ALA A 163 -13.13 6.31 3.43
N ILE A 164 -11.84 6.10 3.14
CA ILE A 164 -10.85 5.53 4.07
C ILE A 164 -10.60 6.52 5.20
N ASP A 165 -10.40 7.78 4.88
CA ASP A 165 -10.25 8.89 5.80
C ASP A 165 -11.43 9.02 6.77
N ALA A 166 -12.66 8.89 6.27
CA ALA A 166 -13.85 8.95 7.09
C ALA A 166 -13.90 7.80 8.13
N ILE A 167 -13.43 6.59 7.77
CA ILE A 167 -13.33 5.46 8.70
C ILE A 167 -12.26 5.75 9.74
N TYR A 168 -11.08 6.25 9.35
CA TYR A 168 -10.02 6.60 10.28
C TYR A 168 -10.49 7.65 11.31
N LYS A 169 -11.16 8.72 10.85
CA LYS A 169 -11.74 9.75 11.73
C LYS A 169 -12.78 9.17 12.71
N ARG A 170 -13.56 8.15 12.30
CA ARG A 170 -14.51 7.43 13.17
C ARG A 170 -13.77 6.63 14.23
N LEU A 171 -12.70 5.91 13.87
CA LEU A 171 -11.87 5.15 14.80
C LEU A 171 -11.17 6.07 15.80
N PHE A 172 -10.65 7.20 15.36
CA PHE A 172 -10.02 8.19 16.23
C PHE A 172 -10.97 8.66 17.34
N ARG A 173 -12.21 9.00 16.98
CA ARG A 173 -13.25 9.39 17.94
C ARG A 173 -13.58 8.24 18.91
N ALA A 174 -13.75 7.03 18.40
CA ALA A 174 -14.02 5.85 19.20
C ALA A 174 -12.88 5.58 20.22
N THR A 175 -11.62 5.77 19.83
CA THR A 175 -10.47 5.64 20.73
C THR A 175 -10.54 6.63 21.89
N ILE A 176 -10.89 7.89 21.62
CA ILE A 176 -11.07 8.91 22.68
C ILE A 176 -12.21 8.50 23.63
N ASP A 177 -13.32 8.02 23.09
CA ASP A 177 -14.49 7.63 23.90
C ASP A 177 -14.16 6.40 24.78
N VAL A 178 -13.48 5.41 24.24
CA VAL A 178 -13.01 4.24 24.98
C VAL A 178 -12.07 4.64 26.12
N SER A 179 -11.09 5.50 25.83
CA SER A 179 -10.13 5.97 26.84
C SER A 179 -10.81 6.68 28.03
N ARG A 180 -11.98 7.30 27.81
CA ARG A 180 -12.75 7.98 28.83
C ARG A 180 -13.71 7.08 29.60
N THR A 181 -14.38 6.15 28.88
CA THR A 181 -15.49 5.37 29.40
C THR A 181 -15.09 3.97 29.85
N GLN A 182 -14.03 3.41 29.24
CA GLN A 182 -13.54 2.06 29.45
C GLN A 182 -12.00 2.02 29.46
N PRO A 183 -11.34 2.65 30.45
CA PRO A 183 -9.86 2.80 30.47
C PRO A 183 -9.09 1.48 30.37
N ALA A 184 -9.70 0.36 30.78
CA ALA A 184 -9.09 -0.96 30.67
C ALA A 184 -8.80 -1.41 29.24
N TYR A 185 -9.44 -0.82 28.23
CA TYR A 185 -9.25 -1.11 26.80
C TYR A 185 -8.52 0.01 26.05
N SER A 186 -7.94 0.98 26.78
CA SER A 186 -7.30 2.14 26.15
C SER A 186 -6.10 1.76 25.30
N ASP A 187 -5.27 0.84 25.80
CA ASP A 187 -4.04 0.44 25.15
C ASP A 187 -4.34 -0.30 23.84
N GLU A 188 -5.30 -1.23 23.85
CA GLU A 188 -5.76 -1.93 22.65
C GLU A 188 -6.38 -0.96 21.63
N ALA A 189 -7.20 -0.02 22.09
CA ALA A 189 -7.80 0.98 21.20
C ALA A 189 -6.74 1.86 20.52
N ILE A 190 -5.68 2.24 21.23
CA ILE A 190 -4.54 2.99 20.68
C ILE A 190 -3.77 2.15 19.66
N HIS A 191 -3.51 0.88 19.94
CA HIS A 191 -2.85 -0.02 19.00
C HIS A 191 -3.69 -0.20 17.72
N LEU A 192 -5.01 -0.37 17.85
CA LEU A 192 -5.91 -0.50 16.69
C LEU A 192 -6.00 0.80 15.89
N LEU A 193 -5.97 1.96 16.54
CA LEU A 193 -5.87 3.25 15.85
C LEU A 193 -4.55 3.37 15.08
N THR A 194 -3.43 2.91 15.67
CA THR A 194 -2.12 2.89 15.01
C THR A 194 -2.11 1.94 13.81
N LEU A 195 -2.80 0.78 13.92
CA LEU A 195 -3.00 -0.13 12.81
C LEU A 195 -3.82 0.52 11.69
N ALA A 196 -4.94 1.17 12.04
CA ALA A 196 -5.77 1.92 11.09
C ALA A 196 -4.99 3.02 10.38
N HIS A 197 -4.12 3.75 11.09
CA HIS A 197 -3.24 4.74 10.47
C HIS A 197 -2.29 4.13 9.42
N ASN A 198 -1.77 2.92 9.67
CA ASN A 198 -0.96 2.25 8.65
C ASN A 198 -1.79 1.83 7.43
N LEU A 199 -3.06 1.46 7.60
CA LEU A 199 -3.95 1.18 6.46
C LEU A 199 -4.29 2.45 5.67
N GLU A 200 -4.56 3.56 6.36
CA GLU A 200 -4.78 4.87 5.71
C GLU A 200 -3.54 5.25 4.87
N ARG A 201 -2.34 5.11 5.44
CA ARG A 201 -1.09 5.36 4.72
C ARG A 201 -0.93 4.51 3.45
N VAL A 202 -1.45 3.30 3.40
CA VAL A 202 -1.48 2.51 2.16
C VAL A 202 -2.41 3.18 1.14
N GLY A 203 -3.58 3.68 1.54
CA GLY A 203 -4.50 4.44 0.68
C GLY A 203 -3.78 5.64 0.04
N ASP A 204 -3.15 6.50 0.85
CA ASP A 204 -2.34 7.64 0.38
C ASP A 204 -1.32 7.23 -0.70
N ARG A 205 -0.64 6.07 -0.51
CA ARG A 205 0.35 5.60 -1.49
C ARG A 205 -0.30 5.15 -2.79
N VAL A 206 -1.52 4.60 -2.74
CA VAL A 206 -2.26 4.26 -3.96
C VAL A 206 -2.70 5.51 -4.71
N THR A 207 -3.08 6.58 -4.01
CA THR A 207 -3.36 7.88 -4.65
C THR A 207 -2.12 8.40 -5.40
N ASN A 208 -0.92 8.34 -4.76
CA ASN A 208 0.33 8.69 -5.44
C ASN A 208 0.60 7.79 -6.67
N LEU A 209 0.26 6.49 -6.62
CA LEU A 209 0.35 5.60 -7.78
C LEU A 209 -0.58 6.06 -8.90
N ALA A 210 -1.84 6.41 -8.58
CA ALA A 210 -2.80 6.89 -9.55
C ALA A 210 -2.35 8.21 -10.22
N GLU A 211 -1.76 9.14 -9.46
CA GLU A 211 -1.14 10.37 -10.01
C GLU A 211 -0.02 10.04 -10.99
N GLN A 212 0.80 9.02 -10.71
CA GLN A 212 1.85 8.59 -11.64
C GLN A 212 1.27 7.97 -12.93
N VAL A 213 0.13 7.29 -12.86
CA VAL A 213 -0.58 6.80 -14.08
C VAL A 213 -1.05 7.99 -14.94
N ILE A 214 -1.60 9.02 -14.33
CA ILE A 214 -2.04 10.23 -15.04
C ILE A 214 -0.81 10.94 -15.66
N PHE A 215 0.28 11.08 -14.91
CA PHE A 215 1.53 11.67 -15.41
C PHE A 215 2.10 10.87 -16.58
N LEU A 216 2.09 9.54 -16.51
CA LEU A 216 2.57 8.66 -17.59
C LEU A 216 1.92 9.01 -18.93
N LEU A 217 0.61 9.27 -18.90
CA LEU A 217 -0.20 9.45 -20.11
C LEU A 217 -0.27 10.91 -20.57
N SER A 218 -0.46 11.84 -19.64
CA SER A 218 -0.63 13.27 -19.94
C SER A 218 0.69 14.03 -20.07
N GLY A 219 1.74 13.60 -19.36
CA GLY A 219 2.98 14.33 -19.19
C GLY A 219 2.88 15.51 -18.25
N HIS A 220 1.76 15.69 -17.55
CA HIS A 220 1.54 16.74 -16.57
C HIS A 220 1.49 16.14 -15.17
N VAL A 221 2.21 16.75 -14.23
CA VAL A 221 2.11 16.39 -12.80
C VAL A 221 0.77 16.93 -12.29
N VAL A 222 0.00 16.06 -11.65
CA VAL A 222 -1.27 16.38 -11.01
C VAL A 222 -1.13 16.04 -9.53
N GLU A 223 -1.56 16.90 -8.64
CA GLU A 223 -1.70 16.64 -7.21
C GLU A 223 -3.19 16.52 -6.92
N LEU A 224 -3.64 15.32 -6.57
CA LEU A 224 -5.05 15.01 -6.28
C LEU A 224 -5.30 14.80 -4.79
N ASN A 225 -4.23 14.62 -4.01
CA ASN A 225 -4.25 14.55 -2.56
C ASN A 225 -4.06 15.96 -1.98
N ASN A 226 -5.14 16.57 -1.49
CA ASN A 226 -5.12 17.85 -0.77
C ASN A 226 -5.52 17.66 0.69
#